data_37a23ecd6dcf91b023594c74ed545bf4
#
_entry.id   37a23ecd6dcf91b023594c74ed545bf4
#
_cell.length_a   1.000
_cell.length_b   1.000
_cell.length_c   1.000
_cell.angle_alpha   90.00
_cell.angle_beta   90.00
_cell.angle_gamma   90.00
#
_symmetry.space_group_name_H-M   'P 1'
#
loop_
_entity.id
_entity.type
_entity.pdbx_description
1 polymer ?
#
loop_
_entity_poly.entity_id
_entity_poly.type
_entity_poly.pdbx_seq_one_letter_code
_entity_poly.pdbx_strand_id
1 'polypeptide(L)'
;HALVRRQRQMCIRDRNYATKSYLKAKNEEAYSHVFITHYPDEERPAARPLRTAPCYERMKNLGAVFGQKFGWERPNFFATDGMEQKDDWSFRRSKWFDAIKKECQNVKENVGLLDMTAFAKCRIRGPKAEEFLDFLVANKLPKKIGRINLCHALNTKGGVHSEFTIMKEAENSYYLVSAGANLRLDHDWIQKWMPTDGSVIFEDLTNSTGVLV
;
A
#
# COMPACT_ATOMS: atom_id res chain seq x y z
N HIS A 1 -23.49 -8.95 -18.55
CA HIS A 1 -23.64 -8.85 -17.08
C HIS A 1 -22.30 -8.81 -16.31
N ALA A 2 -21.24 -9.49 -16.76
CA ALA A 2 -19.90 -9.47 -16.09
C ALA A 2 -19.19 -8.12 -16.24
N LEU A 3 -19.26 -7.47 -17.39
CA LEU A 3 -18.68 -6.14 -17.64
C LEU A 3 -19.34 -5.05 -16.78
N VAL A 4 -20.66 -5.11 -16.59
CA VAL A 4 -21.40 -4.14 -15.75
C VAL A 4 -21.06 -4.32 -14.26
N ARG A 5 -20.82 -5.55 -13.80
CA ARG A 5 -20.35 -5.80 -12.42
C ARG A 5 -18.93 -5.29 -12.19
N ARG A 6 -18.01 -5.49 -13.16
CA ARG A 6 -16.64 -4.95 -13.09
C ARG A 6 -16.63 -3.42 -13.04
N GLN A 7 -17.44 -2.78 -13.87
CA GLN A 7 -17.57 -1.32 -13.89
C GLN A 7 -18.14 -0.76 -12.58
N ARG A 8 -19.13 -1.44 -11.97
CA ARG A 8 -19.68 -1.05 -10.66
C ARG A 8 -18.65 -1.22 -9.51
N GLN A 9 -17.85 -2.29 -9.52
CA GLN A 9 -16.78 -2.47 -8.54
C GLN A 9 -15.67 -1.43 -8.69
N MET A 10 -15.30 -1.07 -9.92
CA MET A 10 -14.35 0.02 -10.17
C MET A 10 -14.85 1.35 -9.59
N CYS A 11 -16.10 1.72 -9.86
CA CYS A 11 -16.69 2.96 -9.34
C CYS A 11 -16.78 3.00 -7.80
N ILE A 12 -16.90 1.86 -7.14
CA ILE A 12 -16.95 1.79 -5.67
C ILE A 12 -15.56 1.92 -5.07
N ARG A 13 -14.55 1.26 -5.63
CA ARG A 13 -13.15 1.32 -5.15
C ARG A 13 -12.52 2.70 -5.35
N ASP A 14 -12.81 3.34 -6.46
CA ASP A 14 -12.23 4.65 -6.82
C ASP A 14 -13.10 5.84 -6.36
N ARG A 15 -14.11 5.59 -5.54
CA ARG A 15 -15.11 6.62 -5.13
C ARG A 15 -14.47 7.84 -4.47
N ASN A 16 -13.40 7.66 -3.69
CA ASN A 16 -12.69 8.75 -3.03
C ASN A 16 -11.97 9.67 -4.02
N TYR A 17 -11.54 9.14 -5.17
CA TYR A 17 -10.89 9.90 -6.24
C TYR A 17 -11.88 10.48 -7.26
N ALA A 18 -13.13 10.04 -7.23
CA ALA A 18 -14.16 10.42 -8.20
C ALA A 18 -15.09 11.55 -7.71
N THR A 19 -14.82 12.13 -6.53
CA THR A 19 -15.62 13.25 -6.03
C THR A 19 -15.30 14.53 -6.82
N LYS A 20 -16.33 15.33 -7.11
CA LYS A 20 -16.15 16.60 -7.82
C LYS A 20 -15.16 17.54 -7.10
N SER A 21 -15.21 17.57 -5.78
CA SER A 21 -14.31 18.39 -4.95
C SER A 21 -12.85 17.94 -5.09
N TYR A 22 -12.59 16.64 -5.02
CA TYR A 22 -11.25 16.09 -5.24
C TYR A 22 -10.72 16.41 -6.62
N LEU A 23 -11.51 16.13 -7.67
CA LEU A 23 -11.12 16.38 -9.06
C LEU A 23 -10.86 17.86 -9.32
N LYS A 24 -11.71 18.76 -8.79
CA LYS A 24 -11.53 20.21 -8.90
C LYS A 24 -10.21 20.63 -8.27
N ALA A 25 -9.98 20.30 -7.00
CA ALA A 25 -8.78 20.69 -6.28
C ALA A 25 -7.49 20.15 -6.95
N LYS A 26 -7.49 18.89 -7.40
CA LYS A 26 -6.35 18.31 -8.09
C LYS A 26 -6.11 18.90 -9.47
N ASN A 27 -7.16 19.26 -10.21
CA ASN A 27 -7.01 19.91 -11.52
C ASN A 27 -6.47 21.34 -11.37
N GLU A 28 -6.97 22.12 -10.41
CA GLU A 28 -6.47 23.47 -10.13
C GLU A 28 -4.98 23.44 -9.73
N GLU A 29 -4.61 22.53 -8.83
CA GLU A 29 -3.22 22.32 -8.46
C GLU A 29 -2.36 21.89 -9.65
N ALA A 30 -2.81 20.89 -10.41
CA ALA A 30 -2.06 20.39 -11.57
C ALA A 30 -1.87 21.48 -12.64
N TYR A 31 -2.90 22.28 -12.90
CA TYR A 31 -2.83 23.36 -13.88
C TYR A 31 -1.81 24.43 -13.49
N SER A 32 -1.79 24.83 -12.21
CA SER A 32 -0.82 25.82 -11.72
C SER A 32 0.63 25.33 -11.79
N HIS A 33 0.86 24.02 -11.88
CA HIS A 33 2.19 23.39 -11.88
C HIS A 33 2.66 22.93 -13.27
N VAL A 34 1.87 23.13 -14.33
CA VAL A 34 2.19 22.60 -15.68
C VAL A 34 3.55 23.07 -16.20
N PHE A 35 3.92 24.32 -15.92
CA PHE A 35 5.15 24.93 -16.42
C PHE A 35 6.22 25.18 -15.35
N ILE A 36 6.04 24.62 -14.16
CA ILE A 36 6.98 24.78 -13.05
C ILE A 36 7.94 23.61 -13.03
N THR A 37 9.23 23.89 -12.83
CA THR A 37 10.21 22.85 -12.55
C THR A 37 9.96 22.28 -11.15
N HIS A 38 9.71 20.97 -11.05
CA HIS A 38 9.45 20.28 -9.80
C HIS A 38 10.74 19.97 -9.06
N TYR A 39 10.69 20.10 -7.74
CA TYR A 39 11.76 19.61 -6.88
C TYR A 39 11.70 18.07 -6.78
N PRO A 40 12.86 17.42 -6.55
CA PRO A 40 12.85 16.01 -6.17
C PRO A 40 11.95 15.77 -4.95
N ASP A 41 11.18 14.69 -4.97
CA ASP A 41 10.25 14.28 -3.91
C ASP A 41 9.18 15.32 -3.54
N GLU A 42 8.90 16.29 -4.41
CA GLU A 42 7.86 17.28 -4.19
C GLU A 42 6.49 16.63 -4.10
N GLU A 43 5.81 16.88 -3.00
CA GLU A 43 4.46 16.38 -2.74
C GLU A 43 3.41 17.44 -3.10
N ARG A 44 2.26 16.96 -3.58
CA ARG A 44 1.15 17.85 -3.96
C ARG A 44 0.09 17.87 -2.87
N PRO A 45 -0.13 19.01 -2.20
CA PRO A 45 -0.97 19.08 -1.00
C PRO A 45 -2.47 19.11 -1.27
N ALA A 46 -2.94 19.44 -2.48
CA ALA A 46 -4.37 19.57 -2.72
C ALA A 46 -5.15 18.28 -2.44
N ALA A 47 -6.35 18.43 -1.89
CA ALA A 47 -7.27 17.34 -1.54
C ALA A 47 -6.67 16.25 -0.61
N ARG A 48 -5.76 16.63 0.29
CA ARG A 48 -5.19 15.77 1.34
C ARG A 48 -5.75 16.15 2.71
N PRO A 49 -5.83 15.21 3.67
CA PRO A 49 -5.57 13.77 3.52
C PRO A 49 -6.72 13.05 2.80
N LEU A 50 -6.41 11.99 2.04
CA LEU A 50 -7.42 11.16 1.38
C LEU A 50 -7.67 9.84 2.12
N ARG A 51 -6.60 9.17 2.54
CA ARG A 51 -6.62 7.92 3.31
C ARG A 51 -5.60 8.02 4.42
N THR A 52 -6.02 7.73 5.64
CA THR A 52 -5.17 7.79 6.83
C THR A 52 -5.11 6.43 7.52
N ALA A 53 -3.93 6.08 8.03
CA ALA A 53 -3.76 4.92 8.90
C ALA A 53 -4.36 5.20 10.30
N PRO A 54 -4.69 4.16 11.09
CA PRO A 54 -5.18 4.37 12.46
C PRO A 54 -4.25 5.18 13.35
N CYS A 55 -2.95 5.12 13.11
CA CYS A 55 -1.94 5.85 13.88
C CYS A 55 -1.67 7.29 13.36
N TYR A 56 -2.37 7.76 12.34
CA TYR A 56 -2.10 9.04 11.67
C TYR A 56 -2.02 10.22 12.63
N GLU A 57 -3.06 10.47 13.43
CA GLU A 57 -3.09 11.60 14.36
C GLU A 57 -1.99 11.48 15.45
N ARG A 58 -1.72 10.26 15.90
CA ARG A 58 -0.64 10.02 16.86
C ARG A 58 0.73 10.35 16.28
N MET A 59 1.00 9.91 15.04
CA MET A 59 2.25 10.22 14.33
C MET A 59 2.36 11.73 14.07
N LYS A 60 1.27 12.38 13.67
CA LYS A 60 1.22 13.82 13.47
C LYS A 60 1.61 14.59 14.73
N ASN A 61 1.08 14.19 15.88
CA ASN A 61 1.41 14.80 17.17
C ASN A 61 2.86 14.53 17.61
N LEU A 62 3.50 13.49 17.09
CA LEU A 62 4.92 13.20 17.28
C LEU A 62 5.84 13.95 16.30
N GLY A 63 5.28 14.84 15.48
CA GLY A 63 6.07 15.63 14.53
C GLY A 63 6.20 15.02 13.13
N ALA A 64 5.39 14.01 12.78
CA ALA A 64 5.47 13.41 11.45
C ALA A 64 5.14 14.43 10.35
N VAL A 65 5.99 14.50 9.34
CA VAL A 65 5.75 15.18 8.08
C VAL A 65 5.32 14.13 7.05
N PHE A 66 4.12 14.31 6.49
CA PHE A 66 3.51 13.29 5.67
C PHE A 66 3.69 13.54 4.17
N GLY A 67 4.01 12.47 3.45
CA GLY A 67 3.83 12.36 2.02
C GLY A 67 2.63 11.47 1.67
N GLN A 68 2.20 11.51 0.41
CA GLN A 68 1.10 10.69 -0.06
C GLN A 68 1.58 9.64 -1.06
N LYS A 69 1.29 8.36 -0.80
CA LYS A 69 1.53 7.27 -1.75
C LYS A 69 0.22 6.48 -1.95
N PHE A 70 -0.25 6.44 -3.19
CA PHE A 70 -1.50 5.74 -3.57
C PHE A 70 -2.72 6.15 -2.73
N GLY A 71 -2.78 7.43 -2.39
CA GLY A 71 -3.83 8.02 -1.56
C GLY A 71 -3.65 7.87 -0.05
N TRP A 72 -2.69 7.06 0.40
CA TRP A 72 -2.37 6.92 1.81
C TRP A 72 -1.40 8.00 2.28
N GLU A 73 -1.71 8.63 3.40
CA GLU A 73 -0.76 9.45 4.14
C GLU A 73 0.29 8.55 4.79
N ARG A 74 1.56 8.83 4.53
CA ARG A 74 2.69 8.10 5.11
C ARG A 74 3.70 9.08 5.65
N PRO A 75 4.25 8.88 6.86
CA PRO A 75 5.31 9.74 7.36
C PRO A 75 6.55 9.60 6.47
N ASN A 76 7.05 10.74 5.97
CA ASN A 76 8.32 10.80 5.26
C ASN A 76 9.47 10.88 6.28
N PHE A 77 9.29 11.65 7.34
CA PHE A 77 10.22 11.81 8.47
C PHE A 77 9.48 12.42 9.66
N PHE A 78 10.12 12.41 10.83
CA PHE A 78 9.65 13.11 12.02
C PHE A 78 10.53 14.33 12.28
N ALA A 79 9.89 15.51 12.37
CA ALA A 79 10.57 16.74 12.69
C ALA A 79 11.22 16.65 14.08
N THR A 80 12.51 16.97 14.17
CA THR A 80 13.22 17.03 15.44
C THR A 80 13.05 18.40 16.09
N ASP A 81 13.45 18.54 17.38
CA ASP A 81 13.36 19.77 18.13
C ASP A 81 13.97 20.98 17.36
N GLY A 82 13.20 22.05 17.27
CA GLY A 82 13.53 23.26 16.52
C GLY A 82 13.29 23.19 15.02
N MET A 83 12.83 22.07 14.50
CA MET A 83 12.50 21.89 13.09
C MET A 83 11.02 22.15 12.85
N GLU A 84 10.69 22.93 11.82
CA GLU A 84 9.30 23.13 11.42
C GLU A 84 8.71 21.82 10.85
N GLN A 85 7.50 21.46 11.28
CA GLN A 85 6.80 20.25 10.83
C GLN A 85 6.24 20.43 9.40
N LYS A 86 7.13 20.65 8.45
CA LYS A 86 6.79 20.73 7.03
C LYS A 86 7.94 20.25 6.16
N ASP A 87 7.61 19.86 4.96
CA ASP A 87 8.61 19.56 3.94
C ASP A 87 9.19 20.86 3.36
N ASP A 88 10.47 20.82 3.04
CA ASP A 88 11.21 21.91 2.43
C ASP A 88 12.02 21.37 1.24
N TRP A 89 11.39 21.40 0.09
CA TRP A 89 11.95 20.83 -1.14
C TRP A 89 13.11 21.66 -1.67
N SER A 90 14.14 20.97 -2.10
CA SER A 90 15.36 21.60 -2.60
C SER A 90 16.07 20.72 -3.63
N PHE A 91 16.79 21.34 -4.57
CA PHE A 91 17.75 20.64 -5.43
C PHE A 91 19.06 20.31 -4.72
N ARG A 92 19.23 20.75 -3.48
CA ARG A 92 20.38 20.42 -2.61
C ARG A 92 19.96 19.34 -1.62
N ARG A 93 20.84 19.03 -0.67
CA ARG A 93 20.53 18.12 0.44
C ARG A 93 19.30 18.63 1.20
N SER A 94 18.31 17.78 1.32
CA SER A 94 17.06 18.10 2.00
C SER A 94 17.26 18.33 3.49
N LYS A 95 16.48 19.23 4.10
CA LYS A 95 16.58 19.55 5.53
C LYS A 95 16.21 18.38 6.43
N TRP A 96 15.39 17.44 5.95
CA TRP A 96 15.03 16.21 6.68
C TRP A 96 16.19 15.20 6.81
N PHE A 97 17.33 15.42 6.12
CA PHE A 97 18.42 14.44 6.10
C PHE A 97 18.93 14.07 7.50
N ASP A 98 19.12 15.07 8.39
CA ASP A 98 19.59 14.81 9.74
C ASP A 98 18.53 14.15 10.63
N ALA A 99 17.25 14.43 10.40
CA ALA A 99 16.13 13.75 11.07
C ALA A 99 16.12 12.27 10.71
N ILE A 100 16.10 11.93 9.41
CA ILE A 100 16.15 10.54 8.96
C ILE A 100 17.43 9.83 9.39
N LYS A 101 18.57 10.51 9.40
CA LYS A 101 19.82 9.94 9.92
C LYS A 101 19.65 9.47 11.37
N LYS A 102 19.05 10.29 12.24
CA LYS A 102 18.76 9.92 13.64
C LYS A 102 17.80 8.74 13.74
N GLU A 103 16.74 8.71 12.93
CA GLU A 103 15.81 7.59 12.89
C GLU A 103 16.52 6.28 12.48
N CYS A 104 17.32 6.33 11.41
CA CYS A 104 18.10 5.17 10.96
C CYS A 104 19.10 4.68 12.03
N GLN A 105 19.77 5.59 12.71
CA GLN A 105 20.67 5.25 13.80
C GLN A 105 19.92 4.59 14.97
N ASN A 106 18.76 5.15 15.34
CA ASN A 106 17.94 4.57 16.40
C ASN A 106 17.45 3.15 16.06
N VAL A 107 16.98 2.91 14.83
CA VAL A 107 16.59 1.57 14.40
C VAL A 107 17.75 0.58 14.41
N LYS A 108 18.96 1.05 14.08
CA LYS A 108 20.16 0.21 14.08
C LYS A 108 20.65 -0.15 15.49
N GLU A 109 20.56 0.78 16.42
CA GLU A 109 21.14 0.67 17.78
C GLU A 109 20.10 0.22 18.82
N ASN A 110 18.84 0.47 18.57
CA ASN A 110 17.74 0.20 19.49
C ASN A 110 16.59 -0.52 18.77
N VAL A 111 15.40 0.11 18.75
CA VAL A 111 14.17 -0.42 18.12
C VAL A 111 13.41 0.72 17.46
N GLY A 112 12.72 0.40 16.37
CA GLY A 112 11.79 1.31 15.69
C GLY A 112 10.41 0.67 15.54
N LEU A 113 9.37 1.50 15.49
CA LEU A 113 8.02 1.09 15.14
C LEU A 113 7.65 1.74 13.82
N LEU A 114 7.31 0.93 12.82
CA LEU A 114 7.00 1.37 11.47
C LEU A 114 5.54 1.08 11.11
N ASP A 115 4.82 2.11 10.65
CA ASP A 115 3.47 1.94 10.11
C ASP A 115 3.53 1.52 8.63
N MET A 116 3.15 0.29 8.36
CA MET A 116 3.08 -0.31 7.02
C MET A 116 1.63 -0.54 6.55
N THR A 117 0.67 0.17 7.14
CA THR A 117 -0.77 0.04 6.82
C THR A 117 -1.10 0.29 5.35
N ALA A 118 -0.28 1.07 4.63
CA ALA A 118 -0.49 1.37 3.21
C ALA A 118 -0.22 0.19 2.25
N PHE A 119 0.28 -0.94 2.74
CA PHE A 119 0.43 -2.14 1.94
C PHE A 119 -0.93 -2.72 1.53
N ALA A 120 -0.99 -3.35 0.36
CA ALA A 120 -2.14 -4.15 -0.05
C ALA A 120 -2.20 -5.42 0.79
N LYS A 121 -3.39 -5.76 1.27
CA LYS A 121 -3.62 -6.92 2.12
C LYS A 121 -4.88 -7.65 1.67
N CYS A 122 -4.76 -8.95 1.51
CA CYS A 122 -5.93 -9.78 1.23
C CYS A 122 -5.82 -11.13 1.93
N ARG A 123 -6.94 -11.82 2.03
CA ARG A 123 -7.02 -13.19 2.51
C ARG A 123 -7.58 -14.07 1.42
N ILE A 124 -6.95 -15.23 1.23
CA ILE A 124 -7.44 -16.31 0.38
C ILE A 124 -7.78 -17.48 1.29
N ARG A 125 -9.04 -17.91 1.28
CA ARG A 125 -9.49 -19.01 2.12
C ARG A 125 -10.46 -19.94 1.41
N GLY A 126 -10.61 -21.15 1.92
CA GLY A 126 -11.51 -22.16 1.39
C GLY A 126 -10.82 -23.49 1.15
N PRO A 127 -11.59 -24.57 0.88
CA PRO A 127 -11.05 -25.92 0.77
C PRO A 127 -9.99 -26.09 -0.30
N LYS A 128 -9.99 -25.28 -1.36
CA LYS A 128 -8.97 -25.28 -2.43
C LYS A 128 -8.01 -24.08 -2.38
N ALA A 129 -7.89 -23.38 -1.25
CA ALA A 129 -7.04 -22.20 -1.15
C ALA A 129 -5.54 -22.53 -1.36
N GLU A 130 -5.05 -23.67 -0.81
CA GLU A 130 -3.67 -24.11 -0.99
C GLU A 130 -3.39 -24.48 -2.45
N GLU A 131 -4.24 -25.30 -3.07
CA GLU A 131 -4.13 -25.69 -4.47
C GLU A 131 -4.13 -24.49 -5.41
N PHE A 132 -5.04 -23.54 -5.17
CA PHE A 132 -5.13 -22.32 -5.95
C PHE A 132 -3.89 -21.45 -5.82
N LEU A 133 -3.38 -21.25 -4.61
CA LEU A 133 -2.17 -20.46 -4.39
C LEU A 133 -0.93 -21.14 -4.95
N ASP A 134 -0.81 -22.47 -4.86
CA ASP A 134 0.29 -23.22 -5.45
C ASP A 134 0.29 -23.12 -6.99
N PHE A 135 -0.89 -23.06 -7.61
CA PHE A 135 -1.02 -22.73 -9.03
C PHE A 135 -0.65 -21.29 -9.36
N LEU A 136 -1.00 -20.32 -8.47
CA LEU A 136 -0.85 -18.90 -8.73
C LEU A 136 0.59 -18.41 -8.63
N VAL A 137 1.40 -19.01 -7.74
CA VAL A 137 2.78 -18.59 -7.45
C VAL A 137 3.81 -19.66 -7.78
N ALA A 138 4.99 -19.23 -8.18
CA ALA A 138 6.09 -20.12 -8.57
C ALA A 138 6.90 -20.66 -7.38
N ASN A 139 6.77 -20.08 -6.19
CA ASN A 139 7.51 -20.45 -5.00
C ASN A 139 6.71 -21.43 -4.14
N LYS A 140 7.43 -22.20 -3.29
CA LYS A 140 6.77 -23.08 -2.31
C LYS A 140 5.97 -22.26 -1.30
N LEU A 141 4.73 -22.66 -1.08
CA LEU A 141 3.87 -22.06 -0.05
C LEU A 141 4.36 -22.40 1.37
N PRO A 142 4.04 -21.55 2.36
CA PRO A 142 4.28 -21.86 3.77
C PRO A 142 3.40 -23.04 4.20
N LYS A 143 4.01 -24.09 4.76
CA LYS A 143 3.29 -25.32 5.14
C LYS A 143 2.79 -25.33 6.58
N LYS A 144 3.47 -24.63 7.48
CA LYS A 144 3.09 -24.57 8.91
C LYS A 144 2.34 -23.28 9.18
N ILE A 145 1.29 -23.35 9.98
CA ILE A 145 0.57 -22.16 10.47
C ILE A 145 1.55 -21.21 11.16
N GLY A 146 1.44 -19.91 10.85
CA GLY A 146 2.34 -18.84 11.28
C GLY A 146 3.61 -18.70 10.46
N ARG A 147 3.93 -19.62 9.54
CA ARG A 147 5.06 -19.46 8.62
C ARG A 147 4.73 -18.47 7.51
N ILE A 148 5.76 -17.75 7.09
CA ILE A 148 5.72 -16.73 6.04
C ILE A 148 6.74 -17.09 4.97
N ASN A 149 6.34 -17.00 3.71
CA ASN A 149 7.24 -17.12 2.55
C ASN A 149 7.02 -15.93 1.62
N LEU A 150 8.11 -15.49 0.98
CA LEU A 150 8.05 -14.58 -0.15
C LEU A 150 7.79 -15.39 -1.41
N CYS A 151 6.76 -15.03 -2.16
CA CYS A 151 6.31 -15.76 -3.34
C CYS A 151 6.08 -14.81 -4.51
N HIS A 152 6.37 -15.27 -5.72
CA HIS A 152 6.19 -14.51 -6.96
C HIS A 152 5.11 -15.15 -7.83
N ALA A 153 4.12 -14.37 -8.24
CA ALA A 153 3.25 -14.74 -9.34
C ALA A 153 3.93 -14.43 -10.66
N LEU A 154 3.84 -15.36 -11.60
CA LEU A 154 4.42 -15.19 -12.93
C LEU A 154 3.34 -14.97 -13.97
N ASN A 155 3.66 -14.19 -14.99
CA ASN A 155 2.82 -14.07 -16.17
C ASN A 155 3.03 -15.28 -17.12
N THR A 156 2.20 -15.37 -18.17
CA THR A 156 2.26 -16.49 -19.13
C THR A 156 3.55 -16.59 -19.94
N LYS A 157 4.42 -15.58 -19.85
CA LYS A 157 5.75 -15.55 -20.50
C LYS A 157 6.90 -15.85 -19.52
N GLY A 158 6.57 -16.19 -18.25
CA GLY A 158 7.56 -16.48 -17.20
C GLY A 158 8.16 -15.26 -16.51
N GLY A 159 7.72 -14.03 -16.86
CA GLY A 159 8.14 -12.83 -16.15
C GLY A 159 7.39 -12.63 -14.83
N VAL A 160 8.04 -12.02 -13.85
CA VAL A 160 7.40 -11.70 -12.56
C VAL A 160 6.25 -10.71 -12.80
N HIS A 161 5.06 -11.08 -12.34
CA HIS A 161 3.87 -10.24 -12.39
C HIS A 161 3.68 -9.50 -11.06
N SER A 162 3.76 -10.23 -9.95
CA SER A 162 3.53 -9.72 -8.60
C SER A 162 4.40 -10.44 -7.60
N GLU A 163 4.68 -9.76 -6.49
CA GLU A 163 5.38 -10.32 -5.35
C GLU A 163 4.45 -10.29 -4.12
N PHE A 164 4.32 -11.42 -3.47
CA PHE A 164 3.47 -11.58 -2.28
C PHE A 164 4.27 -12.11 -1.10
N THR A 165 4.12 -11.48 0.04
CA THR A 165 4.43 -12.12 1.32
C THR A 165 3.21 -12.93 1.74
N ILE A 166 3.34 -14.26 1.76
CA ILE A 166 2.23 -15.18 2.05
C ILE A 166 2.45 -15.81 3.41
N MET A 167 1.49 -15.67 4.31
CA MET A 167 1.46 -16.33 5.61
C MET A 167 0.35 -17.38 5.63
N LYS A 168 0.64 -18.60 6.11
CA LYS A 168 -0.39 -19.60 6.42
C LYS A 168 -1.03 -19.24 7.76
N GLU A 169 -2.25 -18.76 7.72
CA GLU A 169 -2.99 -18.25 8.88
C GLU A 169 -3.75 -19.38 9.61
N ALA A 170 -4.30 -20.31 8.83
CA ALA A 170 -4.99 -21.50 9.29
C ALA A 170 -4.89 -22.61 8.22
N GLU A 171 -5.51 -23.78 8.44
CA GLU A 171 -5.42 -24.93 7.53
C GLU A 171 -5.79 -24.56 6.07
N ASN A 172 -6.88 -23.85 5.86
CA ASN A 172 -7.38 -23.43 4.57
C ASN A 172 -7.46 -21.90 4.45
N SER A 173 -6.52 -21.18 5.07
CA SER A 173 -6.51 -19.71 5.08
C SER A 173 -5.10 -19.15 4.99
N TYR A 174 -4.92 -18.25 4.04
CA TYR A 174 -3.64 -17.59 3.75
C TYR A 174 -3.84 -16.07 3.74
N TYR A 175 -2.97 -15.37 4.45
CA TYR A 175 -2.91 -13.92 4.45
C TYR A 175 -1.79 -13.46 3.54
N LEU A 176 -2.12 -12.58 2.60
CA LEU A 176 -1.20 -12.08 1.59
C LEU A 176 -0.99 -10.59 1.78
N VAL A 177 0.27 -10.17 1.69
CA VAL A 177 0.66 -8.76 1.68
C VAL A 177 1.46 -8.49 0.40
N SER A 178 1.15 -7.38 -0.28
CA SER A 178 1.89 -6.91 -1.45
C SER A 178 2.04 -5.40 -1.45
N ALA A 179 2.77 -4.86 -2.42
CA ALA A 179 2.98 -3.42 -2.53
C ALA A 179 1.64 -2.68 -2.75
N GLY A 180 1.38 -1.65 -1.96
CA GLY A 180 0.15 -0.83 -2.09
C GLY A 180 -0.04 -0.22 -3.49
N ALA A 181 1.05 0.00 -4.22
CA ALA A 181 1.05 0.42 -5.62
C ALA A 181 0.33 -0.57 -6.54
N ASN A 182 0.51 -1.84 -6.27
CA ASN A 182 0.04 -2.94 -7.12
C ASN A 182 -1.31 -3.49 -6.68
N LEU A 183 -1.93 -2.91 -5.63
CA LEU A 183 -3.20 -3.39 -5.06
C LEU A 183 -4.21 -3.85 -6.12
N ARG A 184 -4.49 -3.01 -7.10
CA ARG A 184 -5.48 -3.31 -8.13
C ARG A 184 -4.98 -4.38 -9.11
N LEU A 185 -3.73 -4.26 -9.54
CA LEU A 185 -3.09 -5.22 -10.42
C LEU A 185 -3.10 -6.63 -9.81
N ASP A 186 -2.71 -6.73 -8.54
CA ASP A 186 -2.65 -7.97 -7.79
C ASP A 186 -4.03 -8.59 -7.57
N HIS A 187 -5.02 -7.77 -7.18
CA HIS A 187 -6.39 -8.22 -6.99
C HIS A 187 -7.02 -8.70 -8.30
N ASP A 188 -6.84 -7.97 -9.40
CA ASP A 188 -7.34 -8.36 -10.72
C ASP A 188 -6.68 -9.66 -11.20
N TRP A 189 -5.38 -9.85 -10.91
CA TRP A 189 -4.65 -11.08 -11.25
C TRP A 189 -5.16 -12.29 -10.46
N ILE A 190 -5.32 -12.15 -9.15
CA ILE A 190 -5.87 -13.20 -8.28
C ILE A 190 -7.29 -13.57 -8.75
N GLN A 191 -8.15 -12.58 -8.93
CA GLN A 191 -9.55 -12.80 -9.34
C GLN A 191 -9.69 -13.42 -10.74
N LYS A 192 -8.75 -13.11 -11.64
CA LYS A 192 -8.73 -13.68 -13.00
C LYS A 192 -8.59 -15.19 -12.99
N TRP A 193 -7.79 -15.73 -12.08
CA TRP A 193 -7.47 -17.15 -12.03
C TRP A 193 -8.25 -17.92 -10.95
N MET A 194 -8.99 -17.20 -10.12
CA MET A 194 -9.75 -17.79 -9.03
C MET A 194 -10.87 -18.71 -9.54
N PRO A 195 -11.02 -19.93 -8.97
CA PRO A 195 -12.13 -20.80 -9.28
C PRO A 195 -13.49 -20.12 -9.06
N THR A 196 -14.47 -20.46 -9.91
CA THR A 196 -15.82 -19.88 -9.85
C THR A 196 -16.82 -20.77 -9.09
N ASP A 197 -16.36 -21.93 -8.60
CA ASP A 197 -17.18 -22.93 -7.90
C ASP A 197 -17.41 -22.64 -6.40
N GLY A 198 -16.86 -21.51 -5.92
CA GLY A 198 -16.95 -21.12 -4.50
C GLY A 198 -15.97 -21.84 -3.58
N SER A 199 -15.10 -22.70 -4.10
CA SER A 199 -14.10 -23.43 -3.32
C SER A 199 -12.96 -22.54 -2.81
N VAL A 200 -12.81 -21.33 -3.37
CA VAL A 200 -11.83 -20.30 -2.97
C VAL A 200 -12.56 -18.97 -2.76
N ILE A 201 -12.30 -18.31 -1.65
CA ILE A 201 -12.86 -17.02 -1.27
C ILE A 201 -11.73 -15.99 -1.16
N PHE A 202 -11.91 -14.86 -1.82
CA PHE A 202 -11.03 -13.70 -1.74
C PHE A 202 -11.63 -12.60 -0.85
N GLU A 203 -10.88 -12.12 0.11
CA GLU A 203 -11.26 -11.01 1.00
C GLU A 203 -10.23 -9.88 0.90
N ASP A 204 -10.66 -8.69 0.48
CA ASP A 204 -9.81 -7.48 0.50
C ASP A 204 -9.79 -6.90 1.91
N LEU A 205 -8.63 -6.94 2.56
CA LEU A 205 -8.39 -6.46 3.92
C LEU A 205 -7.62 -5.13 3.97
N THR A 206 -7.34 -4.53 2.82
CA THR A 206 -6.47 -3.36 2.72
C THR A 206 -6.95 -2.18 3.56
N ASN A 207 -8.26 -1.96 3.63
CA ASN A 207 -8.85 -0.85 4.37
C ASN A 207 -9.34 -1.21 5.79
N SER A 208 -9.33 -2.49 6.14
CA SER A 208 -9.85 -2.98 7.42
C SER A 208 -8.77 -3.40 8.42
N THR A 209 -7.52 -3.52 7.95
CA THR A 209 -6.41 -4.03 8.77
C THR A 209 -5.23 -3.07 8.73
N GLY A 210 -4.78 -2.61 9.91
CA GLY A 210 -3.51 -1.91 10.09
C GLY A 210 -2.35 -2.90 10.17
N VAL A 211 -1.14 -2.44 9.81
CA VAL A 211 0.10 -3.21 9.92
C VAL A 211 1.15 -2.35 10.60
N LEU A 212 1.67 -2.84 11.73
CA LEU A 212 2.80 -2.26 12.45
C LEU A 212 3.94 -3.28 12.48
N VAL A 213 5.15 -2.82 12.27
CA VAL A 213 6.37 -3.63 12.23
C VAL A 213 7.41 -3.03 13.18
#